data_8b47800fb3abc3f19e7e577810a9f1bf
#
_entry.id   8b47800fb3abc3f19e7e577810a9f1bf
#
_cell.length_a   1.000
_cell.length_b   1.000
_cell.length_c   1.000
_cell.angle_alpha   90.00
_cell.angle_beta   90.00
_cell.angle_gamma   90.00
#
_symmetry.space_group_name_H-M   'P 1'
#
loop_
_entity.id
_entity.type
_entity.pdbx_description
1 polymer ?
#
loop_
_entity_poly.entity_id
_entity_poly.type
_entity_poly.pdbx_seq_one_letter_code
_entity_poly.pdbx_strand_id
1 'polypeptide(L)'
;SMAFVSDDMEYVVEEALNTIPEQSDFYACIKDVIGWYRKYPDDWKQTWFECQKKWTSEVGCPDGVFVPCDIDAKINSAYVTIGLLYGKKDFYRTIDVSARCGQDSDCNAATAAGILGTMLGYSNIPELWKESLYEVEDTPFAYTEVSLNKLYELSLKLALEVIEQEGGSIQGEQVVIKTQQPVAVKYEKAFEGHYPVEKKAVNFLLQDSSEFMFDGNGFVLKGYVKCSDESYIASVAMYVDGSLVETANLPVAKSTSIDDRRVDLFHRYQLPDAAHTVVLKWLNPRKDAQVYLGEAVIYSGQPNQLTYK
;
A
#
# COMPACT_ATOMS: atom_id res chain seq x y z
N SER A 1 4.97 -6.53 -17.24
CA SER A 1 5.91 -7.00 -18.30
C SER A 1 5.24 -8.06 -19.20
N MET A 2 4.59 -9.07 -18.64
CA MET A 2 3.98 -10.15 -19.45
C MET A 2 2.87 -9.65 -20.40
N ALA A 3 2.17 -8.58 -20.05
CA ALA A 3 1.15 -7.97 -20.90
C ALA A 3 1.70 -7.39 -22.24
N PHE A 4 2.99 -7.16 -22.34
CA PHE A 4 3.62 -6.77 -23.63
C PHE A 4 3.84 -7.93 -24.60
N VAL A 5 3.88 -9.16 -24.11
CA VAL A 5 4.30 -10.33 -24.90
C VAL A 5 3.25 -11.44 -25.00
N SER A 6 2.12 -11.29 -24.29
CA SER A 6 1.02 -12.26 -24.32
C SER A 6 -0.32 -11.56 -24.38
N ASP A 7 -1.26 -12.17 -25.09
CA ASP A 7 -2.66 -11.76 -25.16
C ASP A 7 -3.58 -12.69 -24.34
N ASP A 8 -3.02 -13.64 -23.59
CA ASP A 8 -3.72 -14.49 -22.64
C ASP A 8 -3.63 -13.91 -21.23
N MET A 9 -4.77 -13.38 -20.75
CA MET A 9 -4.82 -12.71 -19.44
C MET A 9 -4.59 -13.67 -18.26
N GLU A 10 -5.07 -14.89 -18.35
CA GLU A 10 -4.83 -15.88 -17.29
C GLU A 10 -3.34 -16.24 -17.20
N TYR A 11 -2.70 -16.44 -18.36
CA TYR A 11 -1.27 -16.66 -18.45
C TYR A 11 -0.46 -15.46 -17.89
N VAL A 12 -0.84 -14.22 -18.24
CA VAL A 12 -0.18 -13.01 -17.74
C VAL A 12 -0.21 -12.93 -16.21
N VAL A 13 -1.37 -13.24 -15.61
CA VAL A 13 -1.53 -13.24 -14.14
C VAL A 13 -0.72 -14.37 -13.50
N GLU A 14 -0.75 -15.58 -14.08
CA GLU A 14 0.00 -16.72 -13.54
C GLU A 14 1.51 -16.52 -13.61
N GLU A 15 2.02 -16.03 -14.74
CA GLU A 15 3.45 -15.75 -14.88
C GLU A 15 3.93 -14.65 -13.93
N ALA A 16 3.07 -13.68 -13.59
CA ALA A 16 3.39 -12.68 -12.61
C ALA A 16 3.67 -13.29 -11.22
N LEU A 17 3.00 -14.37 -10.85
CA LEU A 17 3.26 -15.06 -9.59
C LEU A 17 4.67 -15.66 -9.49
N ASN A 18 5.32 -15.99 -10.61
CA ASN A 18 6.68 -16.52 -10.61
C ASN A 18 7.72 -15.52 -10.09
N THR A 19 7.35 -14.23 -9.95
CA THR A 19 8.21 -13.19 -9.33
C THR A 19 7.97 -13.04 -7.83
N ILE A 20 6.95 -13.68 -7.28
CA ILE A 20 6.53 -13.57 -5.89
C ILE A 20 6.91 -14.83 -5.12
N PRO A 21 7.51 -14.72 -3.92
CA PRO A 21 7.81 -15.91 -3.10
C PRO A 21 6.55 -16.68 -2.73
N GLU A 22 6.55 -17.99 -2.95
CA GLU A 22 5.39 -18.86 -2.67
C GLU A 22 4.96 -18.86 -1.20
N GLN A 23 5.87 -18.50 -0.28
CA GLN A 23 5.61 -18.44 1.16
C GLN A 23 4.83 -17.18 1.56
N SER A 24 4.66 -16.22 0.65
CA SER A 24 3.99 -14.96 0.95
C SER A 24 2.47 -15.10 0.92
N ASP A 25 1.78 -14.39 1.82
CA ASP A 25 0.31 -14.30 1.80
C ASP A 25 -0.20 -13.64 0.51
N PHE A 26 0.59 -12.74 -0.08
CA PHE A 26 0.28 -12.13 -1.36
C PHE A 26 0.19 -13.19 -2.47
N TYR A 27 1.20 -14.07 -2.58
CA TYR A 27 1.18 -15.20 -3.52
C TYR A 27 -0.03 -16.10 -3.30
N ALA A 28 -0.27 -16.51 -2.05
CA ALA A 28 -1.37 -17.39 -1.69
C ALA A 28 -2.73 -16.75 -2.03
N CYS A 29 -2.90 -15.45 -1.78
CA CYS A 29 -4.11 -14.72 -2.09
C CYS A 29 -4.42 -14.70 -3.60
N ILE A 30 -3.44 -14.34 -4.42
CA ILE A 30 -3.63 -14.30 -5.89
C ILE A 30 -3.85 -15.70 -6.45
N LYS A 31 -3.15 -16.71 -5.95
CA LYS A 31 -3.35 -18.11 -6.34
C LYS A 31 -4.76 -18.61 -6.03
N ASP A 32 -5.29 -18.22 -4.87
CA ASP A 32 -6.68 -18.52 -4.51
C ASP A 32 -7.67 -17.88 -5.49
N VAL A 33 -7.46 -16.60 -5.86
CA VAL A 33 -8.30 -15.90 -6.83
C VAL A 33 -8.32 -16.62 -8.17
N ILE A 34 -7.17 -17.06 -8.67
CA ILE A 34 -7.08 -17.86 -9.91
C ILE A 34 -7.86 -19.19 -9.75
N GLY A 35 -7.70 -19.86 -8.62
CA GLY A 35 -8.43 -21.08 -8.31
C GLY A 35 -9.95 -20.89 -8.26
N TRP A 36 -10.42 -19.80 -7.65
CA TRP A 36 -11.84 -19.46 -7.62
C TRP A 36 -12.37 -19.02 -8.99
N TYR A 37 -11.60 -18.28 -9.78
CA TYR A 37 -11.94 -17.96 -11.16
C TYR A 37 -12.21 -19.24 -11.98
N ARG A 38 -11.33 -20.24 -11.90
CA ARG A 38 -11.50 -21.53 -12.57
C ARG A 38 -12.73 -22.31 -12.08
N LYS A 39 -13.06 -22.15 -10.79
CA LYS A 39 -14.24 -22.79 -10.19
C LYS A 39 -15.54 -22.06 -10.53
N TYR A 40 -15.51 -20.74 -10.66
CA TYR A 40 -16.67 -19.89 -10.89
C TYR A 40 -16.47 -18.96 -12.12
N PRO A 41 -16.25 -19.49 -13.33
CA PRO A 41 -15.73 -18.73 -14.47
C PRO A 41 -16.67 -17.61 -14.97
N ASP A 42 -17.95 -17.65 -14.61
CA ASP A 42 -18.95 -16.66 -15.01
C ASP A 42 -19.50 -15.85 -13.83
N ASP A 43 -19.06 -16.14 -12.61
CA ASP A 43 -19.53 -15.44 -11.39
C ASP A 43 -18.36 -14.81 -10.61
N TRP A 44 -18.00 -13.58 -11.01
CA TRP A 44 -16.98 -12.82 -10.31
C TRP A 44 -17.35 -12.46 -8.86
N LYS A 45 -18.67 -12.31 -8.57
CA LYS A 45 -19.14 -11.98 -7.22
C LYS A 45 -18.90 -13.12 -6.25
N GLN A 46 -19.03 -14.37 -6.69
CA GLN A 46 -18.70 -15.52 -5.85
C GLN A 46 -17.20 -15.58 -5.55
N THR A 47 -16.34 -15.33 -6.56
CA THR A 47 -14.90 -15.24 -6.36
C THR A 47 -14.53 -14.11 -5.42
N TRP A 48 -15.11 -12.93 -5.60
CA TRP A 48 -14.95 -11.79 -4.70
C TRP A 48 -15.36 -12.15 -3.26
N PHE A 49 -16.49 -12.81 -3.07
CA PHE A 49 -16.99 -13.21 -1.75
C PHE A 49 -16.06 -14.19 -1.04
N GLU A 50 -15.52 -15.18 -1.74
CA GLU A 50 -14.52 -16.09 -1.17
C GLU A 50 -13.23 -15.35 -0.79
N CYS A 51 -12.78 -14.42 -1.62
CA CYS A 51 -11.63 -13.58 -1.36
C CYS A 51 -11.84 -12.72 -0.12
N GLN A 52 -13.00 -12.05 -0.01
CA GLN A 52 -13.38 -11.26 1.15
C GLN A 52 -13.33 -12.07 2.45
N LYS A 53 -13.96 -13.22 2.48
CA LYS A 53 -14.00 -14.08 3.67
C LYS A 53 -12.61 -14.49 4.15
N LYS A 54 -11.71 -14.80 3.24
CA LYS A 54 -10.41 -15.38 3.57
C LYS A 54 -9.34 -14.32 3.86
N TRP A 55 -9.33 -13.21 3.12
CA TRP A 55 -8.15 -12.35 3.03
C TRP A 55 -8.31 -10.93 3.57
N THR A 56 -9.50 -10.52 4.04
CA THR A 56 -9.71 -9.15 4.56
C THR A 56 -9.49 -8.99 6.06
N SER A 57 -9.25 -10.06 6.80
CA SER A 57 -9.20 -10.04 8.27
C SER A 57 -7.83 -9.69 8.85
N GLU A 58 -6.75 -9.74 8.04
CA GLU A 58 -5.38 -9.55 8.53
C GLU A 58 -4.70 -8.41 7.78
N VAL A 59 -4.55 -7.28 8.45
CA VAL A 59 -3.85 -6.10 7.93
C VAL A 59 -2.64 -5.81 8.79
N GLY A 60 -1.45 -5.81 8.18
CA GLY A 60 -0.19 -5.51 8.86
C GLY A 60 0.09 -4.01 9.04
N CYS A 61 -0.59 -3.15 8.27
CA CYS A 61 -0.43 -1.70 8.36
C CYS A 61 -0.99 -1.18 9.70
N PRO A 62 -0.23 -0.40 10.49
CA PRO A 62 -0.70 0.15 11.78
C PRO A 62 -2.00 0.95 11.67
N ASP A 63 -2.28 1.59 10.55
CA ASP A 63 -3.52 2.34 10.32
C ASP A 63 -4.73 1.42 10.09
N GLY A 64 -4.51 0.23 9.56
CA GLY A 64 -5.53 -0.79 9.32
C GLY A 64 -5.71 -1.80 10.45
N VAL A 65 -4.90 -1.76 11.51
CA VAL A 65 -4.99 -2.73 12.59
C VAL A 65 -6.33 -2.62 13.30
N PHE A 66 -7.08 -3.74 13.31
CA PHE A 66 -8.43 -3.88 13.90
C PHE A 66 -9.50 -2.92 13.37
N VAL A 67 -9.28 -2.34 12.19
CA VAL A 67 -10.26 -1.52 11.48
C VAL A 67 -10.21 -1.85 9.98
N PRO A 68 -11.28 -1.57 9.21
CA PRO A 68 -11.20 -1.69 7.75
C PRO A 68 -10.06 -0.84 7.19
N CYS A 69 -9.28 -1.42 6.27
CA CYS A 69 -8.21 -0.73 5.58
C CYS A 69 -8.43 -0.89 4.08
N ASP A 70 -8.69 0.21 3.39
CA ASP A 70 -8.96 0.25 1.96
C ASP A 70 -7.71 0.24 1.09
N ILE A 71 -6.52 0.40 1.69
CA ILE A 71 -5.24 0.44 0.99
C ILE A 71 -4.38 -0.81 1.19
N ASP A 72 -4.92 -1.91 1.72
CA ASP A 72 -4.17 -3.18 1.84
C ASP A 72 -3.78 -3.71 0.45
N ALA A 73 -2.47 -3.82 0.21
CA ALA A 73 -1.93 -4.19 -1.10
C ALA A 73 -2.35 -5.60 -1.54
N LYS A 74 -2.46 -6.54 -0.63
CA LYS A 74 -2.83 -7.93 -0.92
C LYS A 74 -4.24 -8.03 -1.49
N ILE A 75 -5.22 -7.45 -0.79
CA ILE A 75 -6.63 -7.54 -1.20
C ILE A 75 -6.91 -6.68 -2.44
N ASN A 76 -6.30 -5.49 -2.54
CA ASN A 76 -6.47 -4.64 -3.72
C ASN A 76 -5.86 -5.27 -4.97
N SER A 77 -4.72 -5.93 -4.87
CA SER A 77 -4.15 -6.72 -5.98
C SER A 77 -5.04 -7.91 -6.38
N ALA A 78 -5.73 -8.53 -5.41
CA ALA A 78 -6.73 -9.55 -5.71
C ALA A 78 -7.90 -8.98 -6.51
N TYR A 79 -8.36 -7.76 -6.21
CA TYR A 79 -9.45 -7.10 -6.95
C TYR A 79 -9.03 -6.66 -8.35
N VAL A 80 -7.79 -6.21 -8.53
CA VAL A 80 -7.20 -6.02 -9.86
C VAL A 80 -7.23 -7.33 -10.64
N THR A 81 -6.81 -8.43 -10.02
CA THR A 81 -6.78 -9.77 -10.65
C THR A 81 -8.18 -10.23 -11.04
N ILE A 82 -9.19 -10.04 -10.17
CA ILE A 82 -10.60 -10.33 -10.48
C ILE A 82 -11.06 -9.51 -11.68
N GLY A 83 -10.78 -8.22 -11.71
CA GLY A 83 -11.09 -7.35 -12.85
C GLY A 83 -10.49 -7.84 -14.16
N LEU A 84 -9.21 -8.21 -14.15
CA LEU A 84 -8.49 -8.71 -15.33
C LEU A 84 -9.07 -10.03 -15.85
N LEU A 85 -9.28 -11.02 -14.97
CA LEU A 85 -9.74 -12.34 -15.35
C LEU A 85 -11.20 -12.32 -15.83
N TYR A 86 -12.09 -11.63 -15.13
CA TYR A 86 -13.52 -11.58 -15.49
C TYR A 86 -13.86 -10.50 -16.52
N GLY A 87 -12.94 -9.60 -16.78
CA GLY A 87 -13.08 -8.56 -17.81
C GLY A 87 -13.13 -9.14 -19.23
N LYS A 88 -12.60 -10.35 -19.46
CA LYS A 88 -12.61 -11.04 -20.77
C LYS A 88 -12.06 -10.17 -21.90
N LYS A 89 -11.01 -9.38 -21.62
CA LYS A 89 -10.36 -8.39 -22.51
C LYS A 89 -11.28 -7.24 -22.97
N ASP A 90 -12.46 -7.10 -22.40
CA ASP A 90 -13.31 -5.93 -22.58
C ASP A 90 -12.89 -4.81 -21.62
N PHE A 91 -12.59 -3.63 -22.13
CA PHE A 91 -12.01 -2.54 -21.36
C PHE A 91 -12.98 -2.02 -20.30
N TYR A 92 -14.25 -1.80 -20.69
CA TYR A 92 -15.29 -1.35 -19.76
C TYR A 92 -15.54 -2.38 -18.66
N ARG A 93 -15.71 -3.63 -19.03
CA ARG A 93 -15.99 -4.71 -18.09
C ARG A 93 -14.85 -4.94 -17.11
N THR A 94 -13.60 -4.82 -17.55
CA THR A 94 -12.42 -4.93 -16.69
C THR A 94 -12.43 -3.85 -15.62
N ILE A 95 -12.68 -2.60 -16.00
CA ILE A 95 -12.80 -1.46 -15.09
C ILE A 95 -13.99 -1.64 -14.14
N ASP A 96 -15.18 -1.96 -14.68
CA ASP A 96 -16.42 -2.11 -13.91
C ASP A 96 -16.28 -3.20 -12.83
N VAL A 97 -15.78 -4.37 -13.18
CA VAL A 97 -15.61 -5.47 -12.23
C VAL A 97 -14.57 -5.10 -11.16
N SER A 98 -13.42 -4.55 -11.55
CA SER A 98 -12.37 -4.17 -10.60
C SER A 98 -12.86 -3.10 -9.62
N ALA A 99 -13.53 -2.04 -10.10
CA ALA A 99 -14.09 -0.98 -9.26
C ALA A 99 -15.17 -1.50 -8.30
N ARG A 100 -16.04 -2.40 -8.77
CA ARG A 100 -17.12 -2.99 -7.96
C ARG A 100 -16.64 -3.93 -6.87
N CYS A 101 -15.43 -4.42 -6.94
CA CYS A 101 -14.83 -5.20 -5.85
C CYS A 101 -14.68 -4.38 -4.57
N GLY A 102 -14.60 -3.05 -4.67
CA GLY A 102 -14.56 -2.14 -3.53
C GLY A 102 -13.14 -1.81 -3.07
N GLN A 103 -13.03 -1.35 -1.83
CA GLN A 103 -11.82 -0.83 -1.22
C GLN A 103 -11.20 0.30 -2.05
N ASP A 104 -9.96 0.19 -2.51
CA ASP A 104 -9.29 1.21 -3.33
C ASP A 104 -9.76 1.15 -4.79
N SER A 105 -11.04 1.42 -5.02
CA SER A 105 -11.76 1.16 -6.27
C SER A 105 -11.21 1.90 -7.48
N ASP A 106 -10.74 3.13 -7.30
CA ASP A 106 -10.17 3.97 -8.35
C ASP A 106 -8.77 3.49 -8.75
N CYS A 107 -7.88 3.21 -7.78
CA CYS A 107 -6.56 2.66 -8.05
C CYS A 107 -6.64 1.26 -8.65
N ASN A 108 -7.55 0.41 -8.16
CA ASN A 108 -7.74 -0.95 -8.66
C ASN A 108 -8.19 -0.93 -10.13
N ALA A 109 -9.19 -0.11 -10.46
CA ALA A 109 -9.70 0.04 -11.82
C ALA A 109 -8.63 0.62 -12.75
N ALA A 110 -7.89 1.64 -12.32
CA ALA A 110 -6.80 2.24 -13.08
C ALA A 110 -5.68 1.24 -13.37
N THR A 111 -5.29 0.44 -12.37
CA THR A 111 -4.26 -0.60 -12.50
C THR A 111 -4.69 -1.70 -13.48
N ALA A 112 -5.92 -2.21 -13.35
CA ALA A 112 -6.47 -3.21 -14.25
C ALA A 112 -6.55 -2.69 -15.69
N ALA A 113 -7.01 -1.44 -15.88
CA ALA A 113 -7.07 -0.78 -17.18
C ALA A 113 -5.67 -0.60 -17.79
N GLY A 114 -4.67 -0.22 -16.99
CA GLY A 114 -3.29 -0.06 -17.44
C GLY A 114 -2.68 -1.39 -17.95
N ILE A 115 -2.91 -2.49 -17.23
CA ILE A 115 -2.43 -3.82 -17.64
C ILE A 115 -3.13 -4.27 -18.93
N LEU A 116 -4.47 -4.14 -18.99
CA LEU A 116 -5.23 -4.50 -20.18
C LEU A 116 -4.86 -3.60 -21.36
N GLY A 117 -4.71 -2.28 -21.14
CA GLY A 117 -4.28 -1.32 -22.17
C GLY A 117 -2.90 -1.64 -22.74
N THR A 118 -1.97 -2.08 -21.89
CA THR A 118 -0.65 -2.57 -22.34
C THR A 118 -0.77 -3.80 -23.23
N MET A 119 -1.64 -4.75 -22.87
CA MET A 119 -1.89 -5.95 -23.66
C MET A 119 -2.53 -5.63 -25.02
N LEU A 120 -3.49 -4.71 -25.05
CA LEU A 120 -4.20 -4.32 -26.29
C LEU A 120 -3.32 -3.45 -27.19
N GLY A 121 -2.43 -2.66 -26.62
CA GLY A 121 -1.73 -1.56 -27.28
C GLY A 121 -2.62 -0.32 -27.45
N TYR A 122 -2.01 0.87 -27.48
CA TYR A 122 -2.71 2.17 -27.50
C TYR A 122 -3.79 2.27 -28.59
N SER A 123 -3.50 1.79 -29.80
CA SER A 123 -4.43 1.85 -30.95
C SER A 123 -5.72 1.07 -30.75
N ASN A 124 -5.70 0.04 -29.89
CA ASN A 124 -6.86 -0.84 -29.63
C ASN A 124 -7.60 -0.49 -28.33
N ILE A 125 -7.13 0.52 -27.58
CA ILE A 125 -7.91 1.07 -26.47
C ILE A 125 -9.13 1.79 -27.08
N PRO A 126 -10.37 1.49 -26.61
CA PRO A 126 -11.57 2.11 -27.16
C PRO A 126 -11.53 3.64 -27.06
N GLU A 127 -12.01 4.33 -28.10
CA GLU A 127 -11.93 5.78 -28.25
C GLU A 127 -12.52 6.53 -27.05
N LEU A 128 -13.64 6.08 -26.53
CA LEU A 128 -14.30 6.64 -25.35
C LEU A 128 -13.33 6.88 -24.16
N TRP A 129 -12.29 6.06 -24.03
CA TRP A 129 -11.31 6.15 -22.94
C TRP A 129 -10.10 7.03 -23.26
N LYS A 130 -10.02 7.55 -24.49
CA LYS A 130 -8.93 8.39 -24.98
C LYS A 130 -9.37 9.81 -25.34
N GLU A 131 -10.58 9.98 -25.86
CA GLU A 131 -11.05 11.23 -26.47
C GLU A 131 -10.88 12.46 -25.55
N SER A 132 -11.09 12.32 -24.24
CA SER A 132 -10.91 13.42 -23.30
C SER A 132 -9.45 13.79 -23.02
N LEU A 133 -8.49 12.94 -23.40
CA LEU A 133 -7.06 13.22 -23.24
C LEU A 133 -6.55 14.16 -24.33
N TYR A 134 -7.13 14.14 -25.54
CA TYR A 134 -6.65 14.90 -26.70
C TYR A 134 -6.60 16.41 -26.47
N GLU A 135 -7.49 16.92 -25.61
CA GLU A 135 -7.52 18.34 -25.28
C GLU A 135 -6.41 18.75 -24.30
N VAL A 136 -5.83 17.80 -23.57
CA VAL A 136 -4.86 18.06 -22.48
C VAL A 136 -3.49 17.43 -22.69
N GLU A 137 -3.28 16.66 -23.77
CA GLU A 137 -2.03 15.92 -23.99
C GLU A 137 -0.78 16.80 -24.05
N ASP A 138 -0.91 18.06 -24.47
CA ASP A 138 0.19 19.03 -24.54
C ASP A 138 0.26 19.92 -23.27
N THR A 139 -0.69 19.80 -22.36
CA THR A 139 -0.69 20.59 -21.12
C THR A 139 0.30 19.99 -20.12
N PRO A 140 1.29 20.77 -19.63
CA PRO A 140 2.21 20.27 -18.63
C PRO A 140 1.52 19.89 -17.33
N PHE A 141 1.97 18.81 -16.68
CA PHE A 141 1.55 18.45 -15.34
C PHE A 141 1.97 19.55 -14.33
N ALA A 142 1.22 19.70 -13.25
CA ALA A 142 1.56 20.65 -12.21
C ALA A 142 3.00 20.46 -11.71
N TYR A 143 3.71 21.56 -11.53
CA TYR A 143 5.10 21.63 -11.06
C TYR A 143 6.15 21.01 -11.99
N THR A 144 5.82 20.72 -13.25
CA THR A 144 6.75 20.18 -14.26
C THR A 144 6.58 20.87 -15.60
N GLU A 145 7.50 20.62 -16.54
CA GLU A 145 7.37 20.98 -17.96
C GLU A 145 6.99 19.78 -18.84
N VAL A 146 6.63 18.66 -18.21
CA VAL A 146 6.30 17.41 -18.90
C VAL A 146 4.81 17.35 -19.13
N SER A 147 4.39 17.16 -20.39
CA SER A 147 3.02 16.83 -20.80
C SER A 147 2.88 15.34 -21.09
N LEU A 148 1.66 14.86 -21.37
CA LEU A 148 1.43 13.47 -21.77
C LEU A 148 2.23 13.11 -23.03
N ASN A 149 2.19 13.93 -24.07
CA ASN A 149 2.96 13.69 -25.30
C ASN A 149 4.46 13.59 -25.03
N LYS A 150 4.99 14.51 -24.23
CA LYS A 150 6.41 14.45 -23.82
C LYS A 150 6.74 13.23 -22.97
N LEU A 151 5.79 12.78 -22.13
CA LEU A 151 5.93 11.55 -21.33
C LEU A 151 5.96 10.30 -22.22
N TYR A 152 5.14 10.23 -23.28
CA TYR A 152 5.16 9.12 -24.23
C TYR A 152 6.52 9.02 -24.94
N GLU A 153 7.06 10.14 -25.44
CA GLU A 153 8.38 10.18 -26.07
C GLU A 153 9.50 9.75 -25.10
N LEU A 154 9.48 10.26 -23.87
CA LEU A 154 10.47 9.92 -22.85
C LEU A 154 10.38 8.45 -22.46
N SER A 155 9.16 7.92 -22.26
CA SER A 155 8.94 6.52 -21.92
C SER A 155 9.42 5.57 -23.02
N LEU A 156 9.15 5.90 -24.30
CA LEU A 156 9.65 5.12 -25.41
C LEU A 156 11.18 5.13 -25.45
N LYS A 157 11.80 6.30 -25.31
CA LYS A 157 13.27 6.42 -25.28
C LYS A 157 13.88 5.55 -24.18
N LEU A 158 13.37 5.67 -22.94
CA LEU A 158 13.86 4.88 -21.81
C LEU A 158 13.63 3.38 -22.01
N ALA A 159 12.49 2.97 -22.57
CA ALA A 159 12.23 1.57 -22.87
C ALA A 159 13.26 0.99 -23.86
N LEU A 160 13.59 1.74 -24.91
CA LEU A 160 14.59 1.32 -25.90
C LEU A 160 15.99 1.22 -25.29
N GLU A 161 16.37 2.18 -24.45
CA GLU A 161 17.67 2.15 -23.73
C GLU A 161 17.77 0.92 -22.79
N VAL A 162 16.71 0.61 -22.04
CA VAL A 162 16.65 -0.58 -21.17
C VAL A 162 16.73 -1.87 -21.98
N ILE A 163 16.03 -1.94 -23.12
CA ILE A 163 16.06 -3.13 -24.00
C ILE A 163 17.49 -3.41 -24.48
N GLU A 164 18.21 -2.38 -24.95
CA GLU A 164 19.62 -2.54 -25.37
C GLU A 164 20.53 -2.92 -24.20
N GLN A 165 20.36 -2.28 -23.03
CA GLN A 165 21.12 -2.56 -21.82
C GLN A 165 20.95 -4.01 -21.36
N GLU A 166 19.75 -4.56 -21.49
CA GLU A 166 19.42 -5.95 -21.13
C GLU A 166 19.74 -6.97 -22.23
N GLY A 167 20.44 -6.55 -23.27
CA GLY A 167 20.97 -7.43 -24.34
C GLY A 167 19.98 -7.70 -25.47
N GLY A 168 18.94 -6.87 -25.60
CA GLY A 168 18.13 -6.78 -26.81
C GLY A 168 18.84 -5.98 -27.90
N SER A 169 18.15 -5.70 -29.00
CA SER A 169 18.70 -4.88 -30.11
C SER A 169 17.61 -4.10 -30.83
N ILE A 170 18.02 -2.96 -31.43
CA ILE A 170 17.18 -2.10 -32.26
C ILE A 170 17.71 -2.15 -33.68
N GLN A 171 16.86 -2.50 -34.64
CA GLN A 171 17.20 -2.61 -36.05
C GLN A 171 16.16 -1.85 -36.87
N GLY A 172 16.40 -0.55 -37.14
CA GLY A 172 15.43 0.32 -37.76
C GLY A 172 14.16 0.45 -36.88
N GLU A 173 13.00 0.06 -37.45
CA GLU A 173 11.72 0.04 -36.72
C GLU A 173 11.46 -1.26 -35.95
N GLN A 174 12.37 -2.22 -36.03
CA GLN A 174 12.24 -3.49 -35.31
C GLN A 174 13.03 -3.48 -34.03
N VAL A 175 12.39 -3.95 -32.97
CA VAL A 175 13.00 -4.10 -31.66
C VAL A 175 12.97 -5.58 -31.26
N VAL A 176 14.13 -6.12 -30.93
CA VAL A 176 14.28 -7.48 -30.42
C VAL A 176 14.47 -7.42 -28.93
N ILE A 177 13.53 -7.97 -28.19
CA ILE A 177 13.56 -8.05 -26.72
C ILE A 177 14.12 -9.41 -26.32
N LYS A 178 15.18 -9.40 -25.49
CA LYS A 178 15.67 -10.61 -24.87
C LYS A 178 14.76 -10.99 -23.71
N THR A 179 13.99 -12.05 -23.87
CA THR A 179 13.12 -12.53 -22.79
C THR A 179 13.93 -13.14 -21.65
N GLN A 180 13.46 -12.92 -20.43
CA GLN A 180 14.02 -13.49 -19.21
C GLN A 180 12.98 -14.41 -18.56
N GLN A 181 13.45 -15.44 -17.86
CA GLN A 181 12.56 -16.23 -17.02
C GLN A 181 12.33 -15.49 -15.70
N PRO A 182 11.07 -15.35 -15.26
CA PRO A 182 10.79 -14.79 -13.96
C PRO A 182 11.47 -15.58 -12.83
N VAL A 183 12.07 -14.86 -11.89
CA VAL A 183 12.66 -15.45 -10.70
C VAL A 183 12.05 -14.78 -9.48
N ALA A 184 11.56 -15.57 -8.55
CA ALA A 184 10.99 -15.06 -7.32
C ALA A 184 12.03 -14.22 -6.54
N VAL A 185 11.60 -13.04 -6.10
CA VAL A 185 12.43 -12.22 -5.20
C VAL A 185 12.61 -12.92 -3.86
N LYS A 186 13.66 -12.53 -3.11
CA LYS A 186 13.87 -13.06 -1.77
C LYS A 186 12.66 -12.78 -0.89
N TYR A 187 12.18 -13.81 -0.19
CA TYR A 187 11.12 -13.63 0.80
C TYR A 187 11.64 -12.80 1.97
N GLU A 188 10.93 -11.72 2.24
CA GLU A 188 11.15 -10.88 3.41
C GLU A 188 9.80 -10.64 4.07
N LYS A 189 9.76 -10.80 5.38
CA LYS A 189 8.56 -10.53 6.17
C LYS A 189 8.76 -9.22 6.91
N ALA A 190 7.91 -8.24 6.63
CA ALA A 190 7.91 -6.99 7.37
C ALA A 190 7.53 -7.27 8.83
N PHE A 191 8.31 -6.70 9.75
CA PHE A 191 8.07 -6.82 11.20
C PHE A 191 7.94 -8.26 11.70
N GLU A 192 8.78 -9.17 11.20
CA GLU A 192 8.79 -10.55 11.69
C GLU A 192 8.88 -10.60 13.21
N GLY A 193 8.01 -11.42 13.83
CA GLY A 193 7.92 -11.51 15.29
C GLY A 193 7.24 -10.32 15.97
N HIS A 194 6.55 -9.44 15.21
CA HIS A 194 5.79 -8.32 15.75
C HIS A 194 4.36 -8.39 15.22
N TYR A 195 3.48 -9.01 15.97
CA TYR A 195 2.06 -9.14 15.62
C TYR A 195 1.25 -8.11 16.39
N PRO A 196 0.37 -7.33 15.76
CA PRO A 196 -0.49 -6.40 16.48
C PRO A 196 -1.49 -7.16 17.34
N VAL A 197 -1.51 -6.86 18.64
CA VAL A 197 -2.36 -7.57 19.62
C VAL A 197 -3.37 -6.68 20.29
N GLU A 198 -3.11 -5.39 20.40
CA GLU A 198 -3.99 -4.43 21.08
C GLU A 198 -3.92 -3.05 20.43
N LYS A 199 -5.05 -2.38 20.36
CA LYS A 199 -5.16 -0.92 20.15
C LYS A 199 -5.51 -0.27 21.48
N LYS A 200 -4.50 0.25 22.16
CA LYS A 200 -4.63 0.83 23.49
C LYS A 200 -4.97 2.31 23.41
N ALA A 201 -6.10 2.70 23.97
CA ALA A 201 -6.46 4.10 24.13
C ALA A 201 -5.57 4.76 25.19
N VAL A 202 -4.69 5.65 24.79
CA VAL A 202 -3.87 6.50 25.66
C VAL A 202 -4.64 7.80 25.95
N ASN A 203 -5.09 8.50 24.93
CA ASN A 203 -6.09 9.59 24.92
C ASN A 203 -5.91 10.67 26.00
N PHE A 204 -4.71 11.25 26.12
CA PHE A 204 -4.48 12.38 27.00
C PHE A 204 -3.55 13.43 26.41
N LEU A 205 -3.64 14.66 26.94
CA LEU A 205 -2.68 15.72 26.66
C LEU A 205 -1.43 15.54 27.51
N LEU A 206 -0.27 15.55 26.88
CA LEU A 206 1.00 15.51 27.57
C LEU A 206 1.15 16.78 28.42
N GLN A 207 1.36 16.57 29.69
CA GLN A 207 1.76 17.61 30.65
C GLN A 207 3.30 17.69 30.65
N ASP A 208 3.91 17.99 31.78
CA ASP A 208 5.38 17.95 31.91
C ASP A 208 5.93 16.53 31.72
N SER A 209 5.20 15.54 32.23
CA SER A 209 5.50 14.11 32.08
C SER A 209 4.23 13.29 32.13
N SER A 210 4.16 12.24 31.33
CA SER A 210 3.06 11.28 31.29
C SER A 210 3.58 9.87 31.03
N GLU A 211 2.86 8.86 31.50
CA GLU A 211 3.25 7.46 31.33
C GLU A 211 2.09 6.61 30.85
N PHE A 212 2.42 5.53 30.14
CA PHE A 212 1.52 4.42 29.87
C PHE A 212 2.29 3.09 29.94
N MET A 213 1.56 2.03 30.22
CA MET A 213 2.12 0.68 30.31
C MET A 213 1.52 -0.18 29.20
N PHE A 214 2.28 -1.15 28.71
CA PHE A 214 1.81 -2.18 27.80
C PHE A 214 2.52 -3.50 28.05
N ASP A 215 1.95 -4.58 27.53
CA ASP A 215 2.51 -5.92 27.56
C ASP A 215 2.76 -6.36 26.10
N GLY A 216 4.01 -6.65 25.74
CA GLY A 216 4.38 -6.96 24.37
C GLY A 216 5.84 -6.66 24.07
N ASN A 217 6.21 -6.74 22.77
CA ASN A 217 7.59 -6.53 22.29
C ASN A 217 7.79 -5.27 21.44
N GLY A 218 6.75 -4.43 21.34
CA GLY A 218 6.84 -3.16 20.62
C GLY A 218 5.52 -2.39 20.61
N PHE A 219 5.62 -1.13 20.20
CA PHE A 219 4.46 -0.26 20.06
C PHE A 219 4.67 0.82 19.00
N VAL A 220 3.55 1.34 18.49
CA VAL A 220 3.47 2.61 17.75
C VAL A 220 2.48 3.51 18.47
N LEU A 221 2.93 4.68 18.91
CA LEU A 221 2.10 5.68 19.58
C LEU A 221 1.74 6.78 18.59
N LYS A 222 0.46 6.97 18.35
CA LYS A 222 -0.10 8.00 17.46
C LYS A 222 -0.55 9.22 18.23
N GLY A 223 -0.51 10.38 17.56
CA GLY A 223 -0.94 11.63 18.15
C GLY A 223 -0.67 12.82 17.26
N TYR A 224 -0.67 14.02 17.83
CA TYR A 224 -0.36 15.26 17.12
C TYR A 224 0.06 16.38 18.06
N VAL A 225 0.69 17.41 17.49
CA VAL A 225 1.01 18.67 18.16
C VAL A 225 0.12 19.77 17.58
N LYS A 226 -0.51 20.58 18.45
CA LYS A 226 -1.21 21.82 18.09
C LYS A 226 -0.51 23.01 18.74
N CYS A 227 -0.37 24.11 18.00
CA CYS A 227 0.11 25.40 18.51
C CYS A 227 -0.42 26.51 17.59
N SER A 228 -0.61 27.73 18.14
CA SER A 228 -0.96 28.91 17.34
C SER A 228 0.19 29.36 16.42
N ASP A 229 1.42 29.04 16.80
CA ASP A 229 2.64 29.26 16.02
C ASP A 229 2.99 27.96 15.26
N GLU A 230 2.72 27.94 13.95
CA GLU A 230 2.99 26.78 13.09
C GLU A 230 4.48 26.42 12.98
N SER A 231 5.37 27.35 13.35
CA SER A 231 6.82 27.07 13.35
C SER A 231 7.30 26.38 14.63
N TYR A 232 6.43 26.24 15.62
CA TYR A 232 6.76 25.58 16.86
C TYR A 232 7.05 24.08 16.65
N ILE A 233 8.09 23.60 17.32
CA ILE A 233 8.48 22.20 17.35
C ILE A 233 8.51 21.75 18.82
N ALA A 234 7.65 20.81 19.18
CA ALA A 234 7.67 20.22 20.50
C ALA A 234 8.83 19.23 20.62
N SER A 235 9.70 19.42 21.61
CA SER A 235 10.76 18.47 21.93
C SER A 235 10.29 17.55 23.05
N VAL A 236 10.19 16.25 22.77
CA VAL A 236 9.67 15.26 23.72
C VAL A 236 10.64 14.10 23.85
N ALA A 237 11.08 13.84 25.07
CA ALA A 237 11.93 12.69 25.41
C ALA A 237 11.08 11.48 25.77
N MET A 238 11.41 10.34 25.17
CA MET A 238 10.79 9.04 25.46
C MET A 238 11.74 8.14 26.24
N TYR A 239 11.23 7.61 27.33
CA TYR A 239 11.91 6.62 28.15
C TYR A 239 11.13 5.31 28.08
N VAL A 240 11.82 4.20 27.97
CA VAL A 240 11.25 2.85 28.11
C VAL A 240 11.97 2.17 29.27
N ASP A 241 11.22 1.70 30.25
CA ASP A 241 11.72 1.05 31.46
C ASP A 241 12.81 1.87 32.18
N GLY A 242 12.58 3.18 32.25
CA GLY A 242 13.49 4.14 32.89
C GLY A 242 14.70 4.57 32.05
N SER A 243 14.96 3.96 30.89
CA SER A 243 16.06 4.31 30.00
C SER A 243 15.61 5.29 28.91
N LEU A 244 16.34 6.38 28.71
CA LEU A 244 16.11 7.30 27.58
C LEU A 244 16.36 6.57 26.26
N VAL A 245 15.34 6.52 25.42
CA VAL A 245 15.41 5.84 24.11
C VAL A 245 15.55 6.85 22.97
N GLU A 246 14.79 7.95 23.05
CA GLU A 246 14.72 8.92 21.97
C GLU A 246 14.33 10.30 22.52
N THR A 247 14.78 11.35 21.83
CA THR A 247 14.22 12.70 21.96
C THR A 247 13.75 13.13 20.58
N ALA A 248 12.44 13.17 20.38
CA ALA A 248 11.83 13.52 19.12
C ALA A 248 11.51 15.02 19.04
N ASN A 249 11.65 15.57 17.83
CA ASN A 249 11.23 16.92 17.47
C ASN A 249 9.94 16.82 16.67
N LEU A 250 8.82 17.14 17.29
CA LEU A 250 7.48 16.94 16.76
C LEU A 250 6.94 18.28 16.23
N PRO A 251 6.77 18.45 14.90
CA PRO A 251 6.20 19.66 14.33
C PRO A 251 4.71 19.79 14.62
N VAL A 252 4.19 21.01 14.51
CA VAL A 252 2.75 21.27 14.58
C VAL A 252 2.06 20.57 13.42
N ALA A 253 0.99 19.83 13.71
CA ALA A 253 0.17 19.19 12.70
C ALA A 253 -0.49 20.26 11.83
N LYS A 254 -0.28 20.22 10.52
CA LYS A 254 -0.98 21.09 9.57
C LYS A 254 -2.40 20.57 9.45
N SER A 255 -3.37 21.39 9.86
CA SER A 255 -4.78 21.11 9.67
C SER A 255 -5.11 21.23 8.19
N THR A 256 -5.16 20.11 7.48
CA THR A 256 -5.87 20.03 6.22
C THR A 256 -7.15 19.22 6.44
N SER A 257 -8.20 19.54 5.72
CA SER A 257 -9.53 18.93 5.87
C SER A 257 -9.59 17.42 5.61
N ILE A 258 -8.47 16.82 5.23
CA ILE A 258 -8.27 15.38 5.04
C ILE A 258 -7.55 14.77 6.25
N ASP A 259 -7.01 15.59 7.14
CA ASP A 259 -5.96 15.20 8.05
C ASP A 259 -6.26 15.46 9.52
N ASP A 260 -7.30 14.81 9.99
CA ASP A 260 -7.24 14.23 11.33
C ASP A 260 -6.36 12.97 11.35
N ARG A 261 -5.46 12.82 10.36
CA ARG A 261 -4.49 11.74 10.34
C ARG A 261 -3.54 11.93 11.51
N ARG A 262 -3.75 11.08 12.48
CA ARG A 262 -2.80 10.93 13.58
C ARG A 262 -1.47 10.49 13.00
N VAL A 263 -0.42 11.24 13.25
CA VAL A 263 0.93 10.84 12.89
C VAL A 263 1.50 9.95 13.97
N ASP A 264 2.37 9.04 13.59
CA ASP A 264 3.16 8.25 14.52
C ASP A 264 4.14 9.20 15.20
N LEU A 265 3.92 9.44 16.51
CA LEU A 265 4.79 10.30 17.30
C LEU A 265 6.03 9.56 17.75
N PHE A 266 5.85 8.31 18.17
CA PHE A 266 6.89 7.43 18.67
C PHE A 266 6.61 5.99 18.27
N HIS A 267 7.67 5.24 18.05
CA HIS A 267 7.59 3.79 17.93
C HIS A 267 8.82 3.13 18.56
N ARG A 268 8.63 1.90 19.04
CA ARG A 268 9.73 1.06 19.50
C ARG A 268 9.41 -0.38 19.21
N TYR A 269 10.39 -1.10 18.69
CA TYR A 269 10.30 -2.52 18.34
C TYR A 269 11.45 -3.29 18.98
N GLN A 270 11.38 -4.61 18.89
CA GLN A 270 12.44 -5.52 19.35
C GLN A 270 12.73 -5.40 20.85
N LEU A 271 11.73 -5.07 21.64
CA LEU A 271 11.78 -5.17 23.09
C LEU A 271 11.60 -6.65 23.50
N PRO A 272 12.02 -7.05 24.71
CA PRO A 272 11.56 -8.32 25.27
C PRO A 272 10.03 -8.40 25.27
N ASP A 273 9.45 -9.58 25.02
CA ASP A 273 7.99 -9.74 25.07
C ASP A 273 7.55 -9.83 26.54
N ALA A 274 7.26 -8.69 27.15
CA ALA A 274 7.03 -8.49 28.57
C ALA A 274 6.25 -7.20 28.85
N ALA A 275 5.97 -6.94 30.12
CA ALA A 275 5.40 -5.67 30.57
C ALA A 275 6.46 -4.55 30.50
N HIS A 276 6.07 -3.42 29.90
CA HIS A 276 6.91 -2.25 29.74
C HIS A 276 6.21 -0.99 30.22
N THR A 277 7.02 -0.02 30.70
CA THR A 277 6.56 1.33 31.07
C THR A 277 7.19 2.34 30.15
N VAL A 278 6.36 3.13 29.45
CA VAL A 278 6.79 4.24 28.60
C VAL A 278 6.50 5.54 29.31
N VAL A 279 7.53 6.37 29.48
CA VAL A 279 7.42 7.72 30.05
C VAL A 279 7.79 8.74 29.00
N LEU A 280 6.92 9.71 28.79
CA LEU A 280 7.15 10.84 27.86
C LEU A 280 7.33 12.11 28.68
N LYS A 281 8.39 12.88 28.38
CA LYS A 281 8.67 14.17 29.02
C LYS A 281 8.73 15.26 27.98
N TRP A 282 7.91 16.29 28.14
CA TRP A 282 7.92 17.47 27.28
C TRP A 282 9.01 18.45 27.73
N LEU A 283 10.03 18.64 26.92
CA LEU A 283 11.24 19.38 27.31
C LEU A 283 11.13 20.90 27.13
N ASN A 284 10.25 21.35 26.24
CA ASN A 284 10.07 22.78 25.90
C ASN A 284 8.59 23.20 25.88
N PRO A 285 7.83 22.96 26.96
CA PRO A 285 6.39 23.22 26.99
C PRO A 285 6.07 24.71 26.74
N ARG A 286 4.97 24.96 26.03
CA ARG A 286 4.40 26.28 25.79
C ARG A 286 2.93 26.33 26.19
N LYS A 287 2.45 27.47 26.68
CA LYS A 287 1.07 27.63 27.17
C LYS A 287 0.02 27.52 26.05
N ASP A 288 0.37 27.91 24.83
CA ASP A 288 -0.46 27.87 23.64
C ASP A 288 -0.24 26.62 22.77
N ALA A 289 0.61 25.71 23.22
CA ALA A 289 0.85 24.44 22.55
C ALA A 289 0.22 23.26 23.29
N GLN A 290 -0.10 22.24 22.55
CA GLN A 290 -0.64 20.97 23.05
C GLN A 290 0.04 19.81 22.33
N VAL A 291 0.46 18.80 23.06
CA VAL A 291 0.90 17.51 22.53
C VAL A 291 -0.15 16.49 22.95
N TYR A 292 -0.92 16.02 21.98
CA TYR A 292 -1.96 15.01 22.21
C TYR A 292 -1.41 13.62 21.93
N LEU A 293 -1.54 12.72 22.87
CA LEU A 293 -1.23 11.30 22.77
C LEU A 293 -2.54 10.54 22.57
N GLY A 294 -2.69 9.92 21.41
CA GLY A 294 -3.95 9.31 20.99
C GLY A 294 -4.03 7.83 21.39
N GLU A 295 -3.82 6.96 20.43
CA GLU A 295 -3.84 5.50 20.64
C GLU A 295 -2.43 4.93 20.42
N ALA A 296 -2.16 3.80 21.07
CA ALA A 296 -0.98 3.00 20.83
C ALA A 296 -1.37 1.64 20.23
N VAL A 297 -0.76 1.26 19.11
CA VAL A 297 -0.80 -0.11 18.61
C VAL A 297 0.30 -0.89 19.33
N ILE A 298 -0.07 -1.97 20.00
CA ILE A 298 0.84 -2.82 20.75
C ILE A 298 1.11 -4.09 19.95
N TYR A 299 2.36 -4.53 19.94
CA TYR A 299 2.83 -5.72 19.24
C TYR A 299 3.35 -6.76 20.25
N SER A 300 3.20 -8.04 19.91
CA SER A 300 3.76 -9.18 20.65
C SER A 300 4.47 -10.13 19.69
N GLY A 301 5.36 -10.95 20.20
CA GLY A 301 6.05 -12.00 19.45
C GLY A 301 5.13 -13.15 19.02
N GLN A 302 3.90 -13.20 19.49
CA GLN A 302 2.90 -14.21 19.15
C GLN A 302 1.67 -13.55 18.52
N PRO A 303 1.14 -14.12 17.42
CA PRO A 303 -0.09 -13.63 16.83
C PRO A 303 -1.24 -13.77 17.83
N ASN A 304 -2.05 -12.73 17.93
CA ASN A 304 -3.30 -12.83 18.70
C ASN A 304 -4.24 -13.78 17.96
N GLN A 305 -4.65 -14.87 18.63
CA GLN A 305 -5.69 -15.74 18.10
C GLN A 305 -7.06 -15.06 18.24
N LEU A 306 -7.27 -13.99 17.50
CA LEU A 306 -8.61 -13.45 17.29
C LEU A 306 -9.35 -14.46 16.39
N THR A 307 -9.93 -15.47 17.02
CA THR A 307 -10.99 -16.25 16.40
C THR A 307 -12.17 -15.30 16.19
N TYR A 308 -12.32 -14.78 14.98
CA TYR A 308 -13.59 -14.24 14.54
C TYR A 308 -14.61 -15.39 14.60
N LYS A 309 -15.50 -15.30 15.58
CA LYS A 309 -16.70 -16.14 15.64
C LYS A 309 -17.76 -15.59 14.70
#